data_ed1ced561e8d492bdc23e0f091d400e1
#
_entry.id   ed1ced561e8d492bdc23e0f091d400e1
#
_cell.length_a   1.000
_cell.length_b   1.000
_cell.length_c   1.000
_cell.angle_alpha   90.00
_cell.angle_beta   90.00
_cell.angle_gamma   90.00
#
_symmetry.space_group_name_H-M   'P 1'
#
loop_
_entity.id
_entity.type
_entity.pdbx_description
1 polymer ?
#
loop_
_entity_poly.entity_id
_entity_poly.type
_entity_poly.pdbx_seq_one_letter_code
_entity_poly.pdbx_strand_id
1 'polypeptide(L)'
;AGVNVLGYREMDSIKIEELIGIAFDIDSKAQVVVGIGGGKVIDGAKYAAYLRKLPFISVPTSASSDGFSSASASLLVNGRRTSVPARMAYGIVADTQIIKSAPEKFIYSGIGDMVSKITALYDWVYEDQKGYTELNDFAMMIAKKAVNSFVRTPFESIKDDLFLKELLD
;
A
#
# COMPACT_ATOMS: atom_id res chain seq x y z
N ALA A 1 18.93 -17.53 -12.25
CA ALA A 1 18.58 -17.99 -10.90
C ALA A 1 17.07 -18.11 -10.83
N GLY A 2 16.56 -19.29 -10.47
CA GLY A 2 15.13 -19.51 -10.33
C GLY A 2 14.64 -19.12 -8.92
N VAL A 3 13.40 -18.67 -8.83
CA VAL A 3 12.71 -18.49 -7.53
C VAL A 3 12.10 -19.83 -7.14
N ASN A 4 12.34 -20.30 -5.93
CA ASN A 4 11.71 -21.49 -5.39
C ASN A 4 10.50 -21.08 -4.53
N VAL A 5 9.30 -21.47 -4.94
CA VAL A 5 8.07 -21.20 -4.17
C VAL A 5 7.89 -22.31 -3.15
N LEU A 6 8.01 -21.96 -1.87
CA LEU A 6 7.87 -22.90 -0.75
C LEU A 6 6.40 -23.14 -0.35
N GLY A 7 5.52 -22.21 -0.67
CA GLY A 7 4.08 -22.33 -0.42
C GLY A 7 3.33 -21.07 -0.85
N TYR A 8 2.02 -21.16 -0.90
CA TYR A 8 1.13 -20.02 -1.16
C TYR A 8 -0.13 -20.12 -0.29
N ARG A 9 -0.77 -18.98 -0.07
CA ARG A 9 -2.07 -18.87 0.60
C ARG A 9 -2.95 -17.87 -0.13
N GLU A 10 -4.19 -18.22 -0.34
CA GLU A 10 -5.22 -17.25 -0.70
C GLU A 10 -5.63 -16.46 0.54
N MET A 11 -5.87 -15.17 0.36
CA MET A 11 -6.17 -14.26 1.48
C MET A 11 -7.43 -13.46 1.16
N ASP A 12 -8.47 -13.72 1.90
CA ASP A 12 -9.77 -13.04 1.84
C ASP A 12 -10.11 -12.26 3.12
N SER A 13 -9.38 -12.51 4.20
CA SER A 13 -9.56 -11.89 5.50
C SER A 13 -8.40 -10.96 5.87
N ILE A 14 -8.73 -9.90 6.61
CA ILE A 14 -7.76 -8.96 7.21
C ILE A 14 -7.87 -8.96 8.75
N LYS A 15 -8.46 -10.00 9.34
CA LYS A 15 -8.51 -10.13 10.80
C LYS A 15 -7.11 -10.44 11.31
N ILE A 16 -6.68 -9.67 12.31
CA ILE A 16 -5.31 -9.76 12.83
C ILE A 16 -4.99 -11.16 13.37
N GLU A 17 -5.97 -11.82 13.99
CA GLU A 17 -5.81 -13.16 14.54
C GLU A 17 -5.53 -14.21 13.45
N GLU A 18 -6.21 -14.11 12.31
CA GLU A 18 -6.00 -15.00 11.16
C GLU A 18 -4.63 -14.75 10.52
N LEU A 19 -4.21 -13.48 10.42
CA LEU A 19 -2.91 -13.11 9.86
C LEU A 19 -1.74 -13.56 10.75
N ILE A 20 -1.92 -13.54 12.07
CA ILE A 20 -0.96 -14.11 13.01
C ILE A 20 -0.80 -15.62 12.74
N GLY A 21 -1.90 -16.34 12.56
CA GLY A 21 -1.87 -17.75 12.18
C GLY A 21 -1.10 -18.00 10.89
N ILE A 22 -1.42 -17.23 9.83
CA ILE A 22 -0.71 -17.29 8.55
C ILE A 22 0.79 -17.03 8.73
N ALA A 23 1.17 -16.06 9.56
CA ALA A 23 2.57 -15.76 9.81
C ALA A 23 3.28 -16.96 10.47
N PHE A 24 2.64 -17.67 11.40
CA PHE A 24 3.21 -18.87 12.01
C PHE A 24 3.37 -20.03 11.02
N ASP A 25 2.47 -20.14 10.04
CA ASP A 25 2.50 -21.19 9.01
C ASP A 25 3.58 -20.95 7.93
N ILE A 26 4.20 -19.77 7.85
CA ILE A 26 5.27 -19.51 6.89
C ILE A 26 6.45 -20.44 7.18
N ASP A 27 6.89 -21.18 6.15
CA ASP A 27 8.04 -22.08 6.23
C ASP A 27 9.28 -21.35 6.80
N SER A 28 10.00 -22.00 7.69
CA SER A 28 11.20 -21.43 8.33
C SER A 28 12.34 -21.14 7.33
N LYS A 29 12.32 -21.78 6.16
CA LYS A 29 13.27 -21.55 5.07
C LYS A 29 12.88 -20.37 4.16
N ALA A 30 11.71 -19.77 4.36
CA ALA A 30 11.27 -18.64 3.57
C ALA A 30 12.23 -17.45 3.78
N GLN A 31 12.64 -16.84 2.68
CA GLN A 31 13.54 -15.70 2.66
C GLN A 31 12.83 -14.39 2.32
N VAL A 32 11.62 -14.49 1.75
CA VAL A 32 10.80 -13.36 1.31
C VAL A 32 9.33 -13.75 1.31
N VAL A 33 8.48 -12.79 1.58
CA VAL A 33 7.03 -12.90 1.39
C VAL A 33 6.64 -12.01 0.20
N VAL A 34 5.85 -12.55 -0.71
CA VAL A 34 5.30 -11.82 -1.86
C VAL A 34 3.80 -11.72 -1.72
N GLY A 35 3.26 -10.51 -1.69
CA GLY A 35 1.82 -10.27 -1.71
C GLY A 35 1.37 -9.85 -3.10
N ILE A 36 0.53 -10.66 -3.75
CA ILE A 36 0.01 -10.39 -5.10
C ILE A 36 -1.50 -10.19 -4.99
N GLY A 37 -1.99 -8.97 -5.19
CA GLY A 37 -3.43 -8.72 -5.08
C GLY A 37 -3.82 -7.28 -4.80
N GLY A 38 -5.07 -7.07 -4.43
CA GLY A 38 -5.57 -5.77 -3.95
C GLY A 38 -5.16 -5.48 -2.50
N GLY A 39 -5.61 -4.34 -1.98
CA GLY A 39 -5.19 -3.83 -0.67
C GLY A 39 -5.28 -4.83 0.49
N LYS A 40 -6.31 -5.70 0.53
CA LYS A 40 -6.43 -6.73 1.58
C LYS A 40 -5.25 -7.71 1.58
N VAL A 41 -4.90 -8.20 0.39
CA VAL A 41 -3.79 -9.15 0.23
C VAL A 41 -2.46 -8.48 0.54
N ILE A 42 -2.28 -7.26 0.05
CA ILE A 42 -1.06 -6.47 0.29
C ILE A 42 -0.87 -6.22 1.79
N ASP A 43 -1.89 -5.72 2.48
CA ASP A 43 -1.80 -5.43 3.91
C ASP A 43 -1.58 -6.70 4.74
N GLY A 44 -2.28 -7.78 4.42
CA GLY A 44 -2.13 -9.04 5.13
C GLY A 44 -0.76 -9.68 4.93
N ALA A 45 -0.26 -9.73 3.69
CA ALA A 45 1.07 -10.28 3.38
C ALA A 45 2.19 -9.42 3.98
N LYS A 46 2.05 -8.09 3.93
CA LYS A 46 2.95 -7.12 4.56
C LYS A 46 3.04 -7.37 6.07
N TYR A 47 1.89 -7.54 6.73
CA TYR A 47 1.85 -7.76 8.17
C TYR A 47 2.42 -9.13 8.56
N ALA A 48 2.11 -10.19 7.81
CA ALA A 48 2.70 -11.51 8.04
C ALA A 48 4.23 -11.50 7.85
N ALA A 49 4.73 -10.82 6.82
CA ALA A 49 6.16 -10.61 6.61
C ALA A 49 6.81 -9.84 7.78
N TYR A 50 6.13 -8.79 8.26
CA TYR A 50 6.59 -7.98 9.40
C TYR A 50 6.74 -8.83 10.67
N LEU A 51 5.74 -9.65 11.01
CA LEU A 51 5.79 -10.55 12.17
C LEU A 51 6.95 -11.55 12.07
N ARG A 52 7.22 -12.06 10.86
CA ARG A 52 8.32 -13.00 10.59
C ARG A 52 9.67 -12.31 10.39
N LYS A 53 9.73 -10.99 10.39
CA LYS A 53 10.93 -10.20 10.09
C LYS A 53 11.54 -10.52 8.71
N LEU A 54 10.70 -10.90 7.76
CA LEU A 54 11.09 -11.20 6.38
C LEU A 54 10.93 -9.95 5.48
N PRO A 55 11.75 -9.82 4.44
CA PRO A 55 11.49 -8.87 3.35
C PRO A 55 10.12 -9.11 2.73
N PHE A 56 9.44 -8.04 2.33
CA PHE A 56 8.14 -8.07 1.68
C PHE A 56 8.24 -7.48 0.26
N ILE A 57 7.75 -8.21 -0.72
CA ILE A 57 7.57 -7.71 -2.10
C ILE A 57 6.08 -7.47 -2.32
N SER A 58 5.75 -6.26 -2.73
CA SER A 58 4.39 -5.85 -3.05
C SER A 58 4.13 -5.94 -4.55
N VAL A 59 3.08 -6.68 -4.93
CA VAL A 59 2.63 -6.80 -6.32
C VAL A 59 1.15 -6.39 -6.40
N PRO A 60 0.84 -5.09 -6.43
CA PRO A 60 -0.53 -4.61 -6.45
C PRO A 60 -1.20 -4.95 -7.79
N THR A 61 -2.42 -5.49 -7.73
CA THR A 61 -3.26 -5.74 -8.91
C THR A 61 -4.38 -4.71 -9.08
N SER A 62 -4.41 -3.69 -8.24
CA SER A 62 -5.31 -2.55 -8.31
C SER A 62 -4.66 -1.31 -7.69
N ALA A 63 -4.98 -0.13 -8.22
CA ALA A 63 -4.51 1.16 -7.72
C ALA A 63 -5.56 1.81 -6.81
N SER A 64 -6.05 1.10 -5.79
CA SER A 64 -7.14 1.60 -4.94
C SER A 64 -6.71 2.49 -3.78
N SER A 65 -5.44 2.47 -3.42
CA SER A 65 -4.80 3.29 -2.39
C SER A 65 -3.28 3.12 -2.46
N ASP A 66 -2.54 3.94 -1.71
CA ASP A 66 -1.08 3.84 -1.55
C ASP A 66 -0.64 2.74 -0.57
N GLY A 67 -1.56 1.93 -0.06
CA GLY A 67 -1.27 0.86 0.90
C GLY A 67 -0.16 -0.11 0.45
N PHE A 68 0.08 -0.25 -0.85
CA PHE A 68 1.14 -1.11 -1.39
C PHE A 68 2.55 -0.60 -1.09
N SER A 69 2.73 0.68 -0.81
CA SER A 69 4.01 1.34 -0.51
C SER A 69 4.15 1.77 0.96
N SER A 70 3.06 1.85 1.72
CA SER A 70 3.05 2.36 3.09
C SER A 70 3.75 1.44 4.11
N ALA A 71 4.20 2.04 5.22
CA ALA A 71 4.82 1.32 6.35
C ALA A 71 3.80 0.76 7.36
N SER A 72 2.51 0.92 7.11
CA SER A 72 1.42 0.42 7.95
C SER A 72 0.54 -0.57 7.21
N ALA A 73 -0.26 -1.34 7.93
CA ALA A 73 -1.27 -2.22 7.39
C ALA A 73 -2.64 -1.90 8.01
N SER A 74 -3.68 -1.84 7.19
CA SER A 74 -5.05 -1.58 7.64
C SER A 74 -5.76 -2.91 7.91
N LEU A 75 -5.81 -3.31 9.18
CA LEU A 75 -6.31 -4.59 9.62
C LEU A 75 -7.60 -4.47 10.44
N LEU A 76 -8.28 -5.59 10.60
CA LEU A 76 -9.44 -5.70 11.47
C LEU A 76 -8.97 -6.21 12.85
N VAL A 77 -9.00 -5.32 13.84
CA VAL A 77 -8.62 -5.59 15.23
C VAL A 77 -9.86 -5.43 16.12
N ASN A 78 -10.28 -6.48 16.79
CA ASN A 78 -11.51 -6.48 17.62
C ASN A 78 -12.74 -5.94 16.85
N GLY A 79 -12.90 -6.32 15.59
CA GLY A 79 -14.02 -5.91 14.75
C GLY A 79 -13.94 -4.47 14.20
N ARG A 80 -12.86 -3.72 14.46
CA ARG A 80 -12.66 -2.34 13.99
C ARG A 80 -11.47 -2.25 13.03
N ARG A 81 -11.61 -1.49 11.96
CA ARG A 81 -10.49 -1.17 11.09
C ARG A 81 -9.49 -0.29 11.84
N THR A 82 -8.25 -0.77 11.90
CA THR A 82 -7.16 -0.14 12.65
C THR A 82 -5.90 -0.16 11.80
N SER A 83 -5.20 0.96 11.72
CA SER A 83 -3.88 1.03 11.14
C SER A 83 -2.87 0.50 12.16
N VAL A 84 -2.18 -0.57 11.81
CA VAL A 84 -1.16 -1.18 12.66
C VAL A 84 0.22 -0.98 12.05
N PRO A 85 1.27 -0.82 12.87
CA PRO A 85 2.64 -0.75 12.37
C PRO A 85 3.01 -2.00 11.57
N ALA A 86 3.71 -1.79 10.46
CA ALA A 86 4.31 -2.83 9.65
C ALA A 86 5.68 -2.35 9.15
N ARG A 87 6.09 -2.77 7.96
CA ARG A 87 7.30 -2.29 7.32
C ARG A 87 7.02 -2.00 5.84
N MET A 88 7.66 -0.98 5.31
CA MET A 88 7.61 -0.70 3.87
C MET A 88 8.06 -1.92 3.06
N ALA A 89 7.50 -2.06 1.87
CA ALA A 89 7.92 -3.10 0.94
C ALA A 89 9.41 -2.93 0.59
N TYR A 90 10.13 -4.05 0.54
CA TYR A 90 11.50 -4.10 0.04
C TYR A 90 11.57 -3.80 -1.46
N GLY A 91 10.52 -4.17 -2.19
CA GLY A 91 10.34 -3.86 -3.60
C GLY A 91 8.86 -3.87 -3.97
N ILE A 92 8.51 -3.09 -4.98
CA ILE A 92 7.16 -2.99 -5.53
C ILE A 92 7.25 -3.34 -7.01
N VAL A 93 6.36 -4.22 -7.46
CA VAL A 93 6.22 -4.58 -8.87
C VAL A 93 4.79 -4.28 -9.29
N ALA A 94 4.58 -3.16 -9.95
CA ALA A 94 3.29 -2.74 -10.45
C ALA A 94 3.23 -2.89 -11.98
N ASP A 95 2.28 -3.67 -12.47
CA ASP A 95 2.01 -3.84 -13.89
C ASP A 95 0.75 -3.07 -14.27
N THR A 96 0.90 -2.01 -15.06
CA THR A 96 -0.22 -1.16 -15.49
C THR A 96 -1.25 -1.93 -16.30
N GLN A 97 -0.87 -2.99 -17.03
CA GLN A 97 -1.83 -3.80 -17.79
C GLN A 97 -2.72 -4.63 -16.86
N ILE A 98 -2.16 -5.17 -15.79
CA ILE A 98 -2.94 -5.87 -14.76
C ILE A 98 -3.87 -4.88 -14.07
N ILE A 99 -3.39 -3.71 -13.68
CA ILE A 99 -4.17 -2.67 -13.00
C ILE A 99 -5.30 -2.15 -13.90
N LYS A 100 -5.07 -1.99 -15.20
CA LYS A 100 -6.12 -1.63 -16.18
C LYS A 100 -7.25 -2.66 -16.28
N SER A 101 -6.95 -3.93 -16.04
CA SER A 101 -7.95 -5.01 -16.07
C SER A 101 -8.85 -5.02 -14.83
N ALA A 102 -8.43 -4.36 -13.76
CA ALA A 102 -9.21 -4.24 -12.53
C ALA A 102 -10.45 -3.34 -12.75
N PRO A 103 -11.52 -3.53 -11.95
CA PRO A 103 -12.68 -2.64 -11.99
C PRO A 103 -12.30 -1.17 -11.79
N GLU A 104 -12.81 -0.29 -12.64
CA GLU A 104 -12.49 1.16 -12.66
C GLU A 104 -12.71 1.85 -11.32
N LYS A 105 -13.68 1.36 -10.52
CA LYS A 105 -13.92 1.86 -9.16
C LYS A 105 -12.65 1.88 -8.30
N PHE A 106 -11.70 1.00 -8.54
CA PHE A 106 -10.45 0.97 -7.79
C PHE A 106 -9.49 2.08 -8.23
N ILE A 107 -9.50 2.46 -9.51
CA ILE A 107 -8.77 3.63 -10.00
C ILE A 107 -9.37 4.90 -9.40
N TYR A 108 -10.70 5.05 -9.41
CA TYR A 108 -11.36 6.19 -8.77
C TYR A 108 -11.08 6.25 -7.26
N SER A 109 -10.99 5.10 -6.59
CA SER A 109 -10.62 5.03 -5.18
C SER A 109 -9.19 5.56 -4.95
N GLY A 110 -8.23 5.17 -5.81
CA GLY A 110 -6.86 5.66 -5.74
C GLY A 110 -6.73 7.16 -6.03
N ILE A 111 -7.52 7.68 -7.00
CA ILE A 111 -7.61 9.12 -7.24
C ILE A 111 -8.10 9.84 -5.97
N GLY A 112 -9.14 9.32 -5.33
CA GLY A 112 -9.65 9.87 -4.08
C GLY A 112 -8.61 9.83 -2.95
N ASP A 113 -7.85 8.75 -2.85
CA ASP A 113 -6.76 8.59 -1.89
C ASP A 113 -5.64 9.62 -2.14
N MET A 114 -5.24 9.81 -3.40
CA MET A 114 -4.25 10.82 -3.77
C MET A 114 -4.73 12.25 -3.48
N VAL A 115 -5.99 12.56 -3.82
CA VAL A 115 -6.57 13.89 -3.57
C VAL A 115 -6.72 14.17 -2.08
N SER A 116 -7.03 13.16 -1.27
CA SER A 116 -7.15 13.32 0.19
C SER A 116 -5.85 13.78 0.85
N LYS A 117 -4.70 13.51 0.25
CA LYS A 117 -3.40 13.98 0.74
C LYS A 117 -3.28 15.50 0.74
N ILE A 118 -4.01 16.19 -0.13
CA ILE A 118 -4.05 17.66 -0.14
C ILE A 118 -4.56 18.19 1.20
N THR A 119 -5.71 17.66 1.66
CA THR A 119 -6.29 18.05 2.95
C THR A 119 -5.44 17.57 4.11
N ALA A 120 -4.93 16.33 4.06
CA ALA A 120 -4.04 15.79 5.08
C ALA A 120 -2.78 16.63 5.31
N LEU A 121 -2.21 17.21 4.24
CA LEU A 121 -1.05 18.10 4.36
C LEU A 121 -1.40 19.41 5.08
N TYR A 122 -2.61 19.96 4.86
CA TYR A 122 -3.09 21.13 5.59
C TYR A 122 -3.35 20.80 7.06
N ASP A 123 -3.94 19.66 7.33
CA ASP A 123 -4.20 19.20 8.70
C ASP A 123 -2.88 19.03 9.47
N TRP A 124 -1.85 18.45 8.84
CA TRP A 124 -0.54 18.29 9.47
C TRP A 124 0.13 19.64 9.81
N VAL A 125 0.07 20.62 8.88
CA VAL A 125 0.55 21.98 9.16
C VAL A 125 -0.21 22.61 10.35
N TYR A 126 -1.53 22.41 10.39
CA TYR A 126 -2.35 22.93 11.49
C TYR A 126 -1.99 22.28 12.84
N GLU A 127 -1.79 20.97 12.86
CA GLU A 127 -1.41 20.21 14.05
C GLU A 127 -0.03 20.64 14.57
N ASP A 128 0.93 20.86 13.67
CA ASP A 128 2.27 21.38 14.01
C ASP A 128 2.17 22.76 14.65
N GLN A 129 1.40 23.69 14.06
CA GLN A 129 1.16 25.01 14.62
C GLN A 129 0.51 24.99 16.01
N LYS A 130 -0.23 23.93 16.33
CA LYS A 130 -0.85 23.71 17.64
C LYS A 130 0.03 22.95 18.61
N GLY A 131 1.19 22.48 18.18
CA GLY A 131 2.12 21.69 18.99
C GLY A 131 1.66 20.26 19.26
N TYR A 132 0.75 19.73 18.44
CA TYR A 132 0.27 18.35 18.57
C TYR A 132 1.19 17.33 17.89
N THR A 133 1.84 17.74 16.81
CA THR A 133 2.81 16.93 16.07
C THR A 133 3.99 17.80 15.67
N GLU A 134 5.06 17.17 15.21
CA GLU A 134 6.19 17.85 14.59
C GLU A 134 6.15 17.64 13.07
N LEU A 135 6.23 18.73 12.33
CA LEU A 135 6.23 18.70 10.88
C LEU A 135 7.62 18.31 10.37
N ASN A 136 7.66 17.29 9.51
CA ASN A 136 8.88 16.92 8.81
C ASN A 136 8.90 17.58 7.42
N ASP A 137 9.74 18.58 7.23
CA ASP A 137 9.83 19.37 5.98
C ASP A 137 10.16 18.50 4.77
N PHE A 138 11.01 17.49 4.93
CA PHE A 138 11.36 16.59 3.81
C PHE A 138 10.16 15.72 3.41
N ALA A 139 9.47 15.13 4.37
CA ALA A 139 8.27 14.34 4.10
C ALA A 139 7.16 15.21 3.47
N MET A 140 6.98 16.45 3.96
CA MET A 140 6.05 17.43 3.40
C MET A 140 6.39 17.75 1.94
N MET A 141 7.66 17.98 1.65
CA MET A 141 8.13 18.27 0.30
C MET A 141 7.86 17.10 -0.67
N ILE A 142 8.16 15.88 -0.26
CA ILE A 142 7.92 14.67 -1.08
C ILE A 142 6.43 14.48 -1.34
N ALA A 143 5.59 14.57 -0.31
CA ALA A 143 4.15 14.43 -0.44
C ALA A 143 3.54 15.50 -1.35
N LYS A 144 3.96 16.77 -1.21
CA LYS A 144 3.54 17.86 -2.12
C LYS A 144 3.97 17.60 -3.56
N LYS A 145 5.16 17.07 -3.77
CA LYS A 145 5.67 16.75 -5.11
C LYS A 145 4.82 15.67 -5.76
N ALA A 146 4.52 14.58 -5.07
CA ALA A 146 3.69 13.49 -5.56
C ALA A 146 2.30 13.99 -5.98
N VAL A 147 1.61 14.71 -5.10
CA VAL A 147 0.28 15.29 -5.39
C VAL A 147 0.33 16.23 -6.57
N ASN A 148 1.32 17.13 -6.64
CA ASN A 148 1.44 18.10 -7.73
C ASN A 148 1.75 17.44 -9.08
N SER A 149 2.58 16.38 -9.09
CA SER A 149 2.85 15.61 -10.31
C SER A 149 1.57 14.98 -10.82
N PHE A 150 0.86 14.26 -9.96
CA PHE A 150 -0.41 13.61 -10.31
C PHE A 150 -1.46 14.61 -10.85
N VAL A 151 -1.73 15.71 -10.10
CA VAL A 151 -2.78 16.68 -10.47
C VAL A 151 -2.48 17.40 -11.79
N ARG A 152 -1.21 17.57 -12.15
CA ARG A 152 -0.78 18.25 -13.37
C ARG A 152 -0.61 17.34 -14.57
N THR A 153 -0.67 16.04 -14.39
CA THR A 153 -0.50 15.07 -15.47
C THR A 153 -1.74 15.09 -16.37
N PRO A 154 -1.60 15.46 -17.65
CA PRO A 154 -2.71 15.41 -18.60
C PRO A 154 -3.07 13.95 -18.89
N PHE A 155 -4.35 13.67 -19.01
CA PHE A 155 -4.84 12.34 -19.38
C PHE A 155 -6.12 12.46 -20.23
N GLU A 156 -6.30 11.54 -21.16
CA GLU A 156 -7.53 11.40 -21.95
C GLU A 156 -8.44 10.34 -21.34
N SER A 157 -7.85 9.36 -20.64
CA SER A 157 -8.54 8.26 -19.97
C SER A 157 -7.87 7.92 -18.64
N ILE A 158 -8.68 7.55 -17.64
CA ILE A 158 -8.17 7.03 -16.37
C ILE A 158 -7.36 5.73 -16.51
N LYS A 159 -7.37 5.13 -17.70
CA LYS A 159 -6.60 3.92 -18.06
C LYS A 159 -5.35 4.23 -18.87
N ASP A 160 -4.98 5.48 -19.06
CA ASP A 160 -3.73 5.83 -19.71
C ASP A 160 -2.54 5.35 -18.88
N ASP A 161 -1.51 4.83 -19.54
CA ASP A 161 -0.32 4.32 -18.87
C ASP A 161 0.41 5.41 -18.08
N LEU A 162 0.51 6.61 -18.66
CA LEU A 162 1.13 7.73 -17.97
C LEU A 162 0.36 8.12 -16.71
N PHE A 163 -0.97 8.22 -16.82
CA PHE A 163 -1.84 8.55 -15.68
C PHE A 163 -1.74 7.51 -14.56
N LEU A 164 -1.79 6.21 -14.90
CA LEU A 164 -1.67 5.14 -13.92
C LEU A 164 -0.29 5.11 -13.27
N LYS A 165 0.76 5.44 -14.03
CA LYS A 165 2.11 5.53 -13.51
C LYS A 165 2.23 6.63 -12.44
N GLU A 166 1.73 7.83 -12.75
CA GLU A 166 1.72 8.95 -11.79
C GLU A 166 0.80 8.70 -10.57
N LEU A 167 -0.23 7.86 -10.73
CA LEU A 167 -1.09 7.45 -9.62
C LEU A 167 -0.40 6.43 -8.70
N LEU A 168 0.59 5.69 -9.21
CA LEU A 168 1.30 4.65 -8.47
C LEU A 168 2.63 5.12 -7.86
N ASP A 169 3.21 6.20 -8.40
CA ASP A 169 4.46 6.82 -7.94
C ASP A 169 4.21 7.75 -6.73
#